data_125ae254994d783c7bb9d51a3c29916a
#
_entry.id   125ae254994d783c7bb9d51a3c29916a
#
_cell.length_a   1.000
_cell.length_b   1.000
_cell.length_c   1.000
_cell.angle_alpha   90.00
_cell.angle_beta   90.00
_cell.angle_gamma   90.00
#
_symmetry.space_group_name_H-M   'P 1'
#
loop_
_entity.id
_entity.type
_entity.pdbx_description
1 polymer ?
#
loop_
_entity_poly.entity_id
_entity_poly.type
_entity_poly.pdbx_seq_one_letter_code
_entity_poly.pdbx_strand_id
1 'polypeptide(L)'
;MGIFSKINFGLTKTRNKMAGAIDDLLDSVGEINDDLYTELEELLVMHDVGVQTSLEIIEELRKRVPEKKIKNPTMVKDEIKEIVAEKLYGGEDMGLITIPSIIFVIGVNGVGKTTTIGKLAAMYKSEGKKVILGAADTFRAAAIDQLQIWADRAGVDIVKHTEGADPAAVVFDTINAAKARNCDIVIIDTAGRLHNKKNLMDELAKMYRIIDRELPYSDREVLLVLDATTGQNAVNQAREFMNAAEITGIVLTKLDGTARGGVVLTIKNELGIPVKFIGVGEQIDDLQPFNPRAFADGLFEKIDYNEEDEKDGISQEDVAPDGQIIQAAGSQQIGHTDKDEQSGKDEDKKEEGKVKADADAADESGVHGLEQREKDIEDAPSDAEEPKKKKEKKRFGFFNRHS
;
A
#
# COMPACT_ATOMS: atom_id res chain seq x y z
N MET A 1 10.27 18.84 -11.01
CA MET A 1 9.67 17.89 -11.99
C MET A 1 8.14 17.99 -11.93
N GLY A 2 7.45 18.00 -13.08
CA GLY A 2 5.99 17.95 -13.11
C GLY A 2 5.45 16.54 -12.72
N ILE A 3 4.15 16.43 -12.39
CA ILE A 3 3.48 15.18 -11.99
C ILE A 3 3.71 14.06 -13.04
N PHE A 4 3.58 14.38 -14.33
CA PHE A 4 3.81 13.41 -15.42
C PHE A 4 5.24 12.87 -15.45
N SER A 5 6.25 13.73 -15.21
CA SER A 5 7.65 13.34 -15.18
C SER A 5 7.95 12.35 -14.03
N LYS A 6 7.37 12.57 -12.85
CA LYS A 6 7.52 11.65 -11.70
C LYS A 6 6.86 10.31 -11.90
N ILE A 7 5.66 10.28 -12.49
CA ILE A 7 4.95 9.03 -12.84
C ILE A 7 5.78 8.24 -13.86
N ASN A 8 6.24 8.90 -14.90
CA ASN A 8 7.06 8.27 -15.93
C ASN A 8 8.39 7.73 -15.39
N PHE A 9 9.04 8.46 -14.48
CA PHE A 9 10.26 8.00 -13.82
C PHE A 9 9.98 6.76 -12.94
N GLY A 10 8.93 6.79 -12.14
CA GLY A 10 8.52 5.67 -11.29
C GLY A 10 8.16 4.40 -12.07
N LEU A 11 7.67 4.54 -13.29
CA LEU A 11 7.30 3.40 -14.15
C LEU A 11 8.43 2.90 -15.06
N THR A 12 9.63 3.51 -15.01
CA THR A 12 10.73 3.20 -15.95
C THR A 12 11.06 1.72 -16.04
N LYS A 13 11.15 1.01 -14.90
CA LYS A 13 11.45 -0.43 -14.88
C LYS A 13 10.34 -1.28 -15.48
N THR A 14 9.07 -0.96 -15.18
CA THR A 14 7.91 -1.66 -15.73
C THR A 14 7.81 -1.42 -17.23
N ARG A 15 7.93 -0.16 -17.64
CA ARG A 15 7.89 0.26 -19.02
C ARG A 15 8.95 -0.41 -19.88
N ASN A 16 10.23 -0.33 -19.48
CA ASN A 16 11.33 -0.88 -20.27
C ASN A 16 11.19 -2.38 -20.56
N LYS A 17 10.52 -3.12 -19.66
CA LYS A 17 10.24 -4.53 -19.89
C LYS A 17 8.98 -4.75 -20.72
N MET A 18 7.85 -4.16 -20.33
CA MET A 18 6.55 -4.43 -20.95
C MET A 18 6.41 -3.74 -22.31
N ALA A 19 6.68 -2.44 -22.39
CA ALA A 19 6.60 -1.70 -23.64
C ALA A 19 7.60 -2.21 -24.67
N GLY A 20 8.84 -2.53 -24.23
CA GLY A 20 9.85 -3.10 -25.10
C GLY A 20 9.43 -4.43 -25.70
N ALA A 21 8.92 -5.36 -24.88
CA ALA A 21 8.46 -6.66 -25.34
C ALA A 21 7.27 -6.55 -26.34
N ILE A 22 6.34 -5.63 -26.08
CA ILE A 22 5.21 -5.37 -26.97
C ILE A 22 5.69 -4.76 -28.29
N ASP A 23 6.62 -3.79 -28.26
CA ASP A 23 7.18 -3.21 -29.48
C ASP A 23 7.90 -4.26 -30.32
N ASP A 24 8.77 -5.07 -29.70
CA ASP A 24 9.50 -6.15 -30.38
C ASP A 24 8.53 -7.15 -31.04
N LEU A 25 7.43 -7.49 -30.37
CA LEU A 25 6.39 -8.35 -30.92
C LEU A 25 5.72 -7.68 -32.13
N LEU A 26 5.22 -6.44 -31.97
CA LEU A 26 4.50 -5.72 -33.04
C LEU A 26 5.37 -5.44 -34.25
N ASP A 27 6.68 -5.23 -34.08
CA ASP A 27 7.64 -5.04 -35.16
C ASP A 27 7.97 -6.37 -35.88
N SER A 28 7.86 -7.50 -35.20
CA SER A 28 8.11 -8.83 -35.77
C SER A 28 6.97 -9.37 -36.64
N VAL A 29 5.74 -8.89 -36.43
CA VAL A 29 4.51 -9.37 -37.05
C VAL A 29 4.16 -8.54 -38.27
N GLY A 30 3.99 -9.19 -39.42
CA GLY A 30 3.61 -8.51 -40.68
C GLY A 30 2.12 -8.18 -40.78
N GLU A 31 1.25 -8.93 -40.14
CA GLU A 31 -0.22 -8.79 -40.19
C GLU A 31 -0.83 -9.09 -38.85
N ILE A 32 -1.98 -8.39 -38.55
CA ILE A 32 -2.77 -8.62 -37.34
C ILE A 32 -3.57 -9.93 -37.52
N ASN A 33 -3.18 -10.95 -36.79
CA ASN A 33 -3.79 -12.29 -36.83
C ASN A 33 -4.10 -12.80 -35.40
N ASP A 34 -4.65 -13.99 -35.28
CA ASP A 34 -4.98 -14.59 -33.98
C ASP A 34 -3.76 -14.90 -33.11
N ASP A 35 -2.63 -15.22 -33.73
CA ASP A 35 -1.38 -15.50 -32.99
C ASP A 35 -0.89 -14.23 -32.27
N LEU A 36 -0.96 -13.06 -32.94
CA LEU A 36 -0.60 -11.78 -32.32
C LEU A 36 -1.41 -11.51 -31.04
N TYR A 37 -2.73 -11.75 -31.07
CA TYR A 37 -3.55 -11.55 -29.87
C TYR A 37 -3.19 -12.50 -28.74
N THR A 38 -2.84 -13.75 -29.07
CA THR A 38 -2.42 -14.74 -28.08
C THR A 38 -1.07 -14.35 -27.44
N GLU A 39 -0.11 -13.92 -28.25
CA GLU A 39 1.20 -13.48 -27.75
C GLU A 39 1.09 -12.19 -26.93
N LEU A 40 0.22 -11.24 -27.31
CA LEU A 40 -0.05 -10.04 -26.51
C LEU A 40 -0.69 -10.40 -25.15
N GLU A 41 -1.61 -11.37 -25.10
CA GLU A 41 -2.19 -11.85 -23.86
C GLU A 41 -1.12 -12.43 -22.94
N GLU A 42 -0.26 -13.31 -23.46
CA GLU A 42 0.84 -13.90 -22.71
C GLU A 42 1.80 -12.83 -22.16
N LEU A 43 2.14 -11.83 -22.97
CA LEU A 43 2.98 -10.71 -22.54
C LEU A 43 2.34 -9.91 -21.41
N LEU A 44 1.05 -9.60 -21.47
CA LEU A 44 0.35 -8.90 -20.40
C LEU A 44 0.40 -9.69 -19.10
N VAL A 45 0.13 -11.00 -19.16
CA VAL A 45 0.19 -11.90 -17.99
C VAL A 45 1.61 -11.97 -17.41
N MET A 46 2.63 -12.10 -18.26
CA MET A 46 4.04 -12.11 -17.83
C MET A 46 4.47 -10.83 -17.10
N HIS A 47 3.79 -9.71 -17.34
CA HIS A 47 4.06 -8.42 -16.70
C HIS A 47 3.10 -8.09 -15.56
N ASP A 48 2.61 -9.13 -14.86
CA ASP A 48 1.74 -9.04 -13.69
C ASP A 48 0.36 -8.40 -13.94
N VAL A 49 -0.09 -8.31 -15.19
CA VAL A 49 -1.50 -8.10 -15.50
C VAL A 49 -2.22 -9.43 -15.29
N GLY A 50 -3.22 -9.47 -14.40
CA GLY A 50 -3.93 -10.71 -14.07
C GLY A 50 -4.55 -11.36 -15.32
N VAL A 51 -4.64 -12.68 -15.33
CA VAL A 51 -5.13 -13.46 -16.48
C VAL A 51 -6.50 -12.95 -16.95
N GLN A 52 -7.45 -12.76 -16.01
CA GLN A 52 -8.79 -12.29 -16.35
C GLN A 52 -8.77 -10.88 -16.97
N THR A 53 -7.94 -10.00 -16.42
CA THR A 53 -7.78 -8.63 -16.94
C THR A 53 -7.14 -8.62 -18.32
N SER A 54 -6.13 -9.47 -18.54
CA SER A 54 -5.48 -9.62 -19.85
C SER A 54 -6.45 -10.12 -20.91
N LEU A 55 -7.23 -11.16 -20.60
CA LEU A 55 -8.28 -11.67 -21.49
C LEU A 55 -9.28 -10.57 -21.90
N GLU A 56 -9.77 -9.80 -20.93
CA GLU A 56 -10.72 -8.71 -21.20
C GLU A 56 -10.12 -7.59 -22.07
N ILE A 57 -8.84 -7.25 -21.87
CA ILE A 57 -8.14 -6.26 -22.70
C ILE A 57 -8.04 -6.78 -24.13
N ILE A 58 -7.64 -8.05 -24.31
CA ILE A 58 -7.47 -8.66 -25.63
C ILE A 58 -8.82 -8.87 -26.33
N GLU A 59 -9.87 -9.26 -25.63
CA GLU A 59 -11.23 -9.34 -26.20
C GLU A 59 -11.73 -7.99 -26.70
N GLU A 60 -11.50 -6.94 -25.95
CA GLU A 60 -11.85 -5.58 -26.36
C GLU A 60 -11.02 -5.11 -27.55
N LEU A 61 -9.74 -5.42 -27.57
CA LEU A 61 -8.85 -5.13 -28.68
C LEU A 61 -9.29 -5.84 -29.97
N ARG A 62 -9.69 -7.14 -29.89
CA ARG A 62 -10.24 -7.91 -31.01
C ARG A 62 -11.51 -7.29 -31.62
N LYS A 63 -12.30 -6.55 -30.82
CA LYS A 63 -13.49 -5.81 -31.31
C LYS A 63 -13.07 -4.49 -31.97
N ARG A 64 -12.21 -3.72 -31.31
CA ARG A 64 -11.86 -2.36 -31.74
C ARG A 64 -11.00 -2.33 -33.00
N VAL A 65 -10.07 -3.27 -33.15
CA VAL A 65 -9.15 -3.32 -34.31
C VAL A 65 -9.92 -3.34 -35.64
N PRO A 66 -10.89 -4.25 -35.88
CA PRO A 66 -11.68 -4.24 -37.12
C PRO A 66 -12.65 -3.04 -37.21
N GLU A 67 -13.25 -2.61 -36.11
CA GLU A 67 -14.17 -1.46 -36.09
C GLU A 67 -13.45 -0.17 -36.51
N LYS A 68 -12.24 0.06 -36.00
CA LYS A 68 -11.40 1.20 -36.34
C LYS A 68 -10.58 1.01 -37.62
N LYS A 69 -10.70 -0.18 -38.27
CA LYS A 69 -9.98 -0.55 -39.49
C LYS A 69 -8.47 -0.43 -39.34
N ILE A 70 -7.94 -0.80 -38.18
CA ILE A 70 -6.51 -0.82 -37.91
C ILE A 70 -5.89 -1.97 -38.71
N LYS A 71 -4.91 -1.64 -39.57
CA LYS A 71 -4.18 -2.59 -40.40
C LYS A 71 -2.72 -2.72 -40.04
N ASN A 72 -2.15 -1.66 -39.46
CA ASN A 72 -0.74 -1.64 -39.06
C ASN A 72 -0.62 -2.17 -37.64
N PRO A 73 0.16 -3.27 -37.40
CA PRO A 73 0.38 -3.80 -36.05
C PRO A 73 0.86 -2.75 -35.03
N THR A 74 1.71 -1.81 -35.42
CA THR A 74 2.21 -0.76 -34.51
C THR A 74 1.11 0.11 -33.93
N MET A 75 -0.02 0.32 -34.63
CA MET A 75 -1.18 1.06 -34.13
C MET A 75 -1.99 0.28 -33.07
N VAL A 76 -1.78 -1.02 -32.95
CA VAL A 76 -2.43 -1.86 -31.92
C VAL A 76 -2.00 -1.42 -30.53
N LYS A 77 -0.77 -0.96 -30.35
CA LYS A 77 -0.25 -0.45 -29.09
C LYS A 77 -1.04 0.77 -28.58
N ASP A 78 -1.37 1.70 -29.48
CA ASP A 78 -2.17 2.88 -29.11
C ASP A 78 -3.57 2.48 -28.66
N GLU A 79 -4.15 1.45 -29.31
CA GLU A 79 -5.46 0.95 -28.90
C GLU A 79 -5.42 0.25 -27.54
N ILE A 80 -4.35 -0.51 -27.25
CA ILE A 80 -4.15 -1.11 -25.91
C ILE A 80 -4.06 0.00 -24.86
N LYS A 81 -3.33 1.08 -25.12
CA LYS A 81 -3.24 2.23 -24.20
C LYS A 81 -4.60 2.85 -23.90
N GLU A 82 -5.44 3.03 -24.93
CA GLU A 82 -6.79 3.55 -24.76
C GLU A 82 -7.65 2.62 -23.89
N ILE A 83 -7.66 1.33 -24.18
CA ILE A 83 -8.41 0.33 -23.41
C ILE A 83 -7.96 0.32 -21.96
N VAL A 84 -6.65 0.34 -21.72
CA VAL A 84 -6.06 0.36 -20.39
C VAL A 84 -6.44 1.64 -19.64
N ALA A 85 -6.32 2.81 -20.27
CA ALA A 85 -6.72 4.07 -19.66
C ALA A 85 -8.21 4.06 -19.26
N GLU A 86 -9.09 3.61 -20.16
CA GLU A 86 -10.53 3.51 -19.90
C GLU A 86 -10.86 2.57 -18.74
N LYS A 87 -10.19 1.39 -18.66
CA LYS A 87 -10.39 0.45 -17.54
C LYS A 87 -9.93 1.01 -16.20
N LEU A 88 -8.95 1.90 -16.19
CA LEU A 88 -8.43 2.53 -14.98
C LEU A 88 -9.27 3.70 -14.50
N TYR A 89 -10.07 4.31 -15.36
CA TYR A 89 -10.88 5.49 -15.00
C TYR A 89 -11.92 5.19 -13.93
N GLY A 90 -12.18 6.21 -13.09
CA GLY A 90 -13.28 6.34 -12.17
C GLY A 90 -12.91 6.10 -10.71
N GLY A 91 -13.24 7.08 -9.88
CA GLY A 91 -13.10 7.05 -8.43
C GLY A 91 -11.76 7.54 -7.90
N GLU A 92 -10.94 8.22 -8.71
CA GLU A 92 -9.64 8.76 -8.30
C GLU A 92 -9.77 9.89 -7.28
N ASP A 93 -10.88 10.61 -7.31
CA ASP A 93 -11.15 11.72 -6.39
C ASP A 93 -11.31 11.25 -4.95
N MET A 94 -10.74 12.00 -4.00
CA MET A 94 -10.85 11.69 -2.57
C MET A 94 -12.22 12.02 -1.97
N GLY A 95 -13.01 12.91 -2.61
CA GLY A 95 -14.36 13.28 -2.16
C GLY A 95 -14.42 13.92 -0.76
N LEU A 96 -13.33 14.52 -0.27
CA LEU A 96 -13.23 15.11 1.06
C LEU A 96 -13.74 16.54 1.05
N ILE A 97 -15.02 16.75 1.37
CA ILE A 97 -15.70 18.06 1.35
C ILE A 97 -15.97 18.56 2.77
N THR A 98 -16.28 17.66 3.69
CA THR A 98 -16.64 18.01 5.07
C THR A 98 -15.41 18.40 5.91
N ILE A 99 -15.64 19.18 6.99
CA ILE A 99 -14.61 19.63 7.92
C ILE A 99 -15.02 19.22 9.36
N PRO A 100 -14.25 18.34 10.01
CA PRO A 100 -13.14 17.57 9.47
C PRO A 100 -13.60 16.40 8.60
N SER A 101 -12.85 16.11 7.55
CA SER A 101 -12.91 14.82 6.85
C SER A 101 -11.90 13.84 7.44
N ILE A 102 -12.13 12.52 7.26
CA ILE A 102 -11.27 11.48 7.84
C ILE A 102 -10.67 10.61 6.76
N ILE A 103 -9.36 10.35 6.87
CA ILE A 103 -8.63 9.36 6.08
C ILE A 103 -8.13 8.26 7.02
N PHE A 104 -8.59 7.04 6.80
CA PHE A 104 -8.09 5.83 7.44
C PHE A 104 -7.07 5.17 6.54
N VAL A 105 -5.87 4.89 7.06
CA VAL A 105 -4.82 4.22 6.28
C VAL A 105 -4.59 2.84 6.84
N ILE A 106 -4.92 1.82 6.05
CA ILE A 106 -4.83 0.40 6.38
C ILE A 106 -3.86 -0.34 5.45
N GLY A 107 -3.44 -1.55 5.81
CA GLY A 107 -2.54 -2.38 5.00
C GLY A 107 -1.57 -3.17 5.89
N VAL A 108 -0.87 -4.16 5.32
CA VAL A 108 0.08 -4.98 6.07
C VAL A 108 1.32 -4.19 6.52
N ASN A 109 2.12 -4.76 7.43
CA ASN A 109 3.36 -4.10 7.86
C ASN A 109 4.38 -4.08 6.71
N GLY A 110 5.13 -2.97 6.59
CA GLY A 110 6.20 -2.82 5.59
C GLY A 110 5.76 -2.35 4.20
N VAL A 111 4.45 -2.19 3.95
CA VAL A 111 3.94 -1.68 2.66
C VAL A 111 4.08 -0.16 2.49
N GLY A 112 4.49 0.58 3.54
CA GLY A 112 4.68 2.03 3.46
C GLY A 112 3.53 2.87 4.01
N LYS A 113 2.66 2.34 4.91
CA LYS A 113 1.55 3.10 5.51
C LYS A 113 2.00 4.42 6.14
N THR A 114 2.91 4.35 7.11
CA THR A 114 3.39 5.53 7.86
C THR A 114 4.05 6.57 6.95
N THR A 115 4.80 6.10 5.93
CA THR A 115 5.38 6.96 4.89
C THR A 115 4.30 7.62 4.04
N THR A 116 3.29 6.87 3.62
CA THR A 116 2.13 7.38 2.86
C THR A 116 1.40 8.45 3.65
N ILE A 117 1.15 8.23 4.94
CA ILE A 117 0.49 9.20 5.84
C ILE A 117 1.29 10.51 5.90
N GLY A 118 2.62 10.41 6.08
CA GLY A 118 3.48 11.60 6.11
C GLY A 118 3.44 12.40 4.80
N LYS A 119 3.46 11.71 3.67
CA LYS A 119 3.37 12.32 2.34
C LYS A 119 2.01 12.95 2.07
N LEU A 120 0.91 12.27 2.43
CA LEU A 120 -0.45 12.81 2.35
C LEU A 120 -0.61 14.06 3.22
N ALA A 121 -0.07 14.01 4.44
CA ALA A 121 -0.12 15.17 5.34
C ALA A 121 0.62 16.38 4.77
N ALA A 122 1.80 16.17 4.19
CA ALA A 122 2.57 17.24 3.54
C ALA A 122 1.84 17.79 2.30
N MET A 123 1.25 16.91 1.49
CA MET A 123 0.48 17.30 0.31
C MET A 123 -0.71 18.19 0.69
N TYR A 124 -1.58 17.74 1.57
CA TYR A 124 -2.74 18.53 2.00
C TYR A 124 -2.34 19.83 2.71
N LYS A 125 -1.25 19.81 3.49
CA LYS A 125 -0.73 21.05 4.07
C LYS A 125 -0.25 22.02 3.01
N SER A 126 0.39 21.56 1.93
CA SER A 126 0.82 22.43 0.81
C SER A 126 -0.37 23.04 0.08
N GLU A 127 -1.52 22.39 0.09
CA GLU A 127 -2.82 22.88 -0.40
C GLU A 127 -3.50 23.86 0.58
N GLY A 128 -2.85 24.19 1.70
CA GLY A 128 -3.37 25.10 2.70
C GLY A 128 -4.35 24.47 3.71
N LYS A 129 -4.49 23.14 3.70
CA LYS A 129 -5.35 22.42 4.66
C LYS A 129 -4.67 22.26 6.01
N LYS A 130 -5.47 22.32 7.05
CA LYS A 130 -5.06 22.05 8.44
C LYS A 130 -5.20 20.57 8.73
N VAL A 131 -4.08 19.87 8.87
CA VAL A 131 -4.04 18.41 9.03
C VAL A 131 -3.62 18.04 10.44
N ILE A 132 -4.22 16.97 10.99
CA ILE A 132 -3.81 16.33 12.24
C ILE A 132 -3.69 14.82 12.03
N LEU A 133 -2.63 14.22 12.60
CA LEU A 133 -2.38 12.79 12.54
C LEU A 133 -2.79 12.10 13.85
N GLY A 134 -3.30 10.86 13.74
CA GLY A 134 -3.56 9.97 14.86
C GLY A 134 -2.71 8.70 14.78
N ALA A 135 -1.84 8.47 15.77
CA ALA A 135 -0.95 7.31 15.83
C ALA A 135 -1.67 6.11 16.46
N ALA A 136 -2.57 5.45 15.71
CA ALA A 136 -3.34 4.32 16.21
C ALA A 136 -2.68 2.94 15.97
N ASP A 137 -1.47 2.84 15.38
CA ASP A 137 -0.61 1.63 15.46
C ASP A 137 0.12 1.62 16.82
N THR A 138 -0.65 1.48 17.90
CA THR A 138 -0.16 1.54 19.28
C THR A 138 0.64 0.34 19.72
N PHE A 139 0.63 -0.75 18.94
CA PHE A 139 1.37 -1.99 19.26
C PHE A 139 2.87 -1.91 18.93
N ARG A 140 3.29 -0.84 18.26
CA ARG A 140 4.67 -0.70 17.79
C ARG A 140 5.20 0.68 18.16
N ALA A 141 6.01 0.72 19.23
CA ALA A 141 6.67 1.96 19.66
C ALA A 141 7.39 2.65 18.49
N ALA A 142 8.16 1.88 17.70
CA ALA A 142 8.87 2.42 16.54
C ALA A 142 7.94 3.00 15.45
N ALA A 143 6.68 2.53 15.33
CA ALA A 143 5.73 3.11 14.38
C ALA A 143 5.24 4.48 14.86
N ILE A 144 4.99 4.62 16.17
CA ILE A 144 4.61 5.90 16.79
C ILE A 144 5.73 6.93 16.59
N ASP A 145 6.98 6.56 16.86
CA ASP A 145 8.13 7.44 16.69
C ASP A 145 8.36 7.80 15.21
N GLN A 146 8.21 6.84 14.30
CA GLN A 146 8.31 7.08 12.87
C GLN A 146 7.24 8.06 12.39
N LEU A 147 5.99 7.92 12.87
CA LEU A 147 4.91 8.84 12.51
C LEU A 147 5.17 10.25 13.06
N GLN A 148 5.76 10.37 14.25
CA GLN A 148 6.19 11.66 14.81
C GLN A 148 7.21 12.36 13.89
N ILE A 149 8.23 11.63 13.42
CA ILE A 149 9.23 12.18 12.48
C ILE A 149 8.56 12.70 11.20
N TRP A 150 7.56 11.96 10.68
CA TRP A 150 6.81 12.39 9.50
C TRP A 150 5.93 13.61 9.80
N ALA A 151 5.28 13.67 10.99
CA ALA A 151 4.49 14.83 11.42
C ALA A 151 5.38 16.09 11.48
N ASP A 152 6.58 15.96 12.05
CA ASP A 152 7.55 17.07 12.16
C ASP A 152 8.03 17.53 10.78
N ARG A 153 8.33 16.58 9.86
CA ARG A 153 8.75 16.91 8.48
C ARG A 153 7.63 17.59 7.69
N ALA A 154 6.40 17.10 7.80
CA ALA A 154 5.24 17.71 7.19
C ALA A 154 4.81 19.01 7.90
N GLY A 155 5.27 19.23 9.14
CA GLY A 155 4.91 20.35 9.99
C GLY A 155 3.43 20.35 10.37
N VAL A 156 2.87 19.18 10.70
CA VAL A 156 1.48 18.96 11.11
C VAL A 156 1.40 18.46 12.55
N ASP A 157 0.24 18.65 13.18
CA ASP A 157 0.00 18.15 14.53
C ASP A 157 -0.18 16.63 14.55
N ILE A 158 0.19 15.99 15.66
CA ILE A 158 -0.03 14.57 15.90
C ILE A 158 -0.61 14.34 17.31
N VAL A 159 -1.52 13.36 17.40
CA VAL A 159 -1.99 12.78 18.66
C VAL A 159 -1.45 11.37 18.78
N LYS A 160 -0.76 11.09 19.87
CA LYS A 160 -0.16 9.79 20.17
C LYS A 160 -0.34 9.45 21.64
N HIS A 161 -0.43 8.15 21.93
CA HIS A 161 -0.43 7.60 23.27
C HIS A 161 0.82 6.73 23.47
N THR A 162 0.99 6.18 24.67
CA THR A 162 2.03 5.21 24.97
C THR A 162 1.79 3.89 24.25
N GLU A 163 2.86 3.12 24.02
CA GLU A 163 2.77 1.77 23.47
C GLU A 163 1.77 0.92 24.28
N GLY A 164 0.97 0.12 23.58
CA GLY A 164 -0.07 -0.73 24.16
C GLY A 164 -1.37 -0.01 24.54
N ALA A 165 -1.48 1.28 24.31
CA ALA A 165 -2.74 2.00 24.51
C ALA A 165 -3.84 1.50 23.55
N ASP A 166 -5.10 1.74 23.89
CA ASP A 166 -6.24 1.41 23.03
C ASP A 166 -6.24 2.27 21.76
N PRO A 167 -6.12 1.68 20.55
CA PRO A 167 -6.18 2.43 19.28
C PRO A 167 -7.43 3.31 19.15
N ALA A 168 -8.58 2.84 19.65
CA ALA A 168 -9.83 3.60 19.60
C ALA A 168 -9.80 4.84 20.49
N ALA A 169 -9.05 4.84 21.60
CA ALA A 169 -8.83 6.02 22.43
C ALA A 169 -7.99 7.07 21.68
N VAL A 170 -6.96 6.65 20.94
CA VAL A 170 -6.16 7.55 20.08
C VAL A 170 -7.05 8.22 19.04
N VAL A 171 -7.92 7.45 18.35
CA VAL A 171 -8.86 7.99 17.36
C VAL A 171 -9.80 9.02 18.00
N PHE A 172 -10.36 8.70 19.17
CA PHE A 172 -11.25 9.61 19.91
C PHE A 172 -10.56 10.93 20.25
N ASP A 173 -9.35 10.86 20.81
CA ASP A 173 -8.61 12.07 21.20
C ASP A 173 -8.15 12.86 19.97
N THR A 174 -7.80 12.19 18.86
CA THR A 174 -7.45 12.85 17.61
C THR A 174 -8.63 13.64 17.05
N ILE A 175 -9.84 13.05 17.06
CA ILE A 175 -11.05 13.73 16.60
C ILE A 175 -11.37 14.94 17.49
N ASN A 176 -11.25 14.81 18.80
CA ASN A 176 -11.49 15.93 19.72
C ASN A 176 -10.46 17.04 19.54
N ALA A 177 -9.19 16.70 19.35
CA ALA A 177 -8.15 17.66 19.02
C ALA A 177 -8.42 18.35 17.67
N ALA A 178 -8.86 17.60 16.65
CA ALA A 178 -9.23 18.14 15.35
C ALA A 178 -10.37 19.16 15.45
N LYS A 179 -11.44 18.85 16.19
CA LYS A 179 -12.56 19.76 16.46
C LYS A 179 -12.08 21.02 17.17
N ALA A 180 -11.30 20.86 18.25
CA ALA A 180 -10.82 21.98 19.06
C ALA A 180 -9.89 22.93 18.28
N ARG A 181 -9.11 22.40 17.34
CA ARG A 181 -8.15 23.14 16.54
C ARG A 181 -8.68 23.57 15.17
N ASN A 182 -9.94 23.23 14.83
CA ASN A 182 -10.55 23.44 13.52
C ASN A 182 -9.66 22.89 12.40
N CYS A 183 -9.29 21.60 12.50
CA CYS A 183 -8.56 20.93 11.46
C CYS A 183 -9.50 20.53 10.32
N ASP A 184 -9.01 20.60 9.07
CA ASP A 184 -9.76 20.22 7.87
C ASP A 184 -9.75 18.71 7.66
N ILE A 185 -8.61 18.07 7.95
CA ILE A 185 -8.37 16.65 7.65
C ILE A 185 -7.75 15.95 8.87
N VAL A 186 -8.28 14.78 9.18
CA VAL A 186 -7.75 13.83 10.17
C VAL A 186 -7.21 12.62 9.43
N ILE A 187 -5.94 12.26 9.62
CA ILE A 187 -5.35 11.05 9.03
C ILE A 187 -4.96 10.08 10.15
N ILE A 188 -5.47 8.85 10.10
CA ILE A 188 -5.26 7.83 11.14
C ILE A 188 -4.35 6.73 10.61
N ASP A 189 -3.21 6.49 11.29
CA ASP A 189 -2.36 5.30 11.09
C ASP A 189 -2.94 4.12 11.86
N THR A 190 -2.94 2.92 11.26
CA THR A 190 -3.50 1.71 11.87
C THR A 190 -2.49 0.58 11.90
N ALA A 191 -2.72 -0.38 12.81
CA ALA A 191 -1.95 -1.62 12.86
C ALA A 191 -2.10 -2.42 11.53
N GLY A 192 -1.02 -3.12 11.13
CA GLY A 192 -0.98 -3.89 9.87
C GLY A 192 -0.87 -5.41 10.08
N ARG A 193 -1.52 -5.97 11.10
CA ARG A 193 -1.39 -7.39 11.49
C ARG A 193 -2.42 -8.29 10.82
N LEU A 194 -2.30 -8.50 9.49
CA LEU A 194 -3.23 -9.31 8.72
C LEU A 194 -3.28 -10.79 9.16
N HIS A 195 -2.19 -11.32 9.73
CA HIS A 195 -2.15 -12.70 10.24
C HIS A 195 -3.10 -12.94 11.42
N ASN A 196 -3.52 -11.89 12.13
CA ASN A 196 -4.55 -11.95 13.17
C ASN A 196 -5.80 -11.17 12.72
N LYS A 197 -6.44 -11.66 11.65
CA LYS A 197 -7.58 -11.01 11.00
C LYS A 197 -8.66 -10.61 11.96
N LYS A 198 -9.07 -11.51 12.87
CA LYS A 198 -10.18 -11.25 13.80
C LYS A 198 -9.90 -10.05 14.69
N ASN A 199 -8.71 -9.98 15.28
CA ASN A 199 -8.36 -8.85 16.13
C ASN A 199 -8.29 -7.54 15.36
N LEU A 200 -7.70 -7.57 14.14
CA LEU A 200 -7.65 -6.39 13.27
C LEU A 200 -9.05 -5.89 12.91
N MET A 201 -9.98 -6.84 12.61
CA MET A 201 -11.38 -6.50 12.32
C MET A 201 -12.08 -5.87 13.50
N ASP A 202 -11.91 -6.46 14.69
CA ASP A 202 -12.52 -5.96 15.91
C ASP A 202 -11.99 -4.57 16.29
N GLU A 203 -10.68 -4.33 16.08
CA GLU A 203 -10.05 -3.01 16.25
C GLU A 203 -10.59 -1.98 15.27
N LEU A 204 -10.61 -2.30 13.96
CA LEU A 204 -11.16 -1.41 12.94
C LEU A 204 -12.62 -1.09 13.21
N ALA A 205 -13.45 -2.10 13.50
CA ALA A 205 -14.86 -1.91 13.84
C ALA A 205 -15.06 -1.04 15.08
N LYS A 206 -14.15 -1.13 16.06
CA LYS A 206 -14.19 -0.27 17.26
C LYS A 206 -13.86 1.18 16.92
N MET A 207 -12.83 1.40 16.09
CA MET A 207 -12.46 2.74 15.63
C MET A 207 -13.57 3.37 14.77
N TYR A 208 -14.19 2.61 13.84
CA TYR A 208 -15.33 3.09 13.05
C TYR A 208 -16.50 3.54 13.93
N ARG A 209 -16.86 2.77 14.97
CA ARG A 209 -17.92 3.17 15.92
C ARG A 209 -17.62 4.49 16.63
N ILE A 210 -16.35 4.78 16.91
CA ILE A 210 -15.96 6.07 17.49
C ILE A 210 -16.20 7.19 16.48
N ILE A 211 -15.78 6.98 15.21
CA ILE A 211 -15.97 7.98 14.17
C ILE A 211 -17.46 8.23 13.91
N ASP A 212 -18.26 7.17 13.78
CA ASP A 212 -19.72 7.29 13.56
C ASP A 212 -20.39 8.08 14.67
N ARG A 213 -19.93 7.91 15.90
CA ARG A 213 -20.46 8.65 17.06
C ARG A 213 -20.01 10.11 17.09
N GLU A 214 -18.71 10.34 16.85
CA GLU A 214 -18.11 11.67 17.02
C GLU A 214 -18.27 12.56 15.79
N LEU A 215 -18.29 11.97 14.59
CA LEU A 215 -18.34 12.65 13.30
C LEU A 215 -19.32 11.94 12.34
N PRO A 216 -20.63 11.91 12.65
CA PRO A 216 -21.61 11.10 11.91
C PRO A 216 -21.81 11.55 10.46
N TYR A 217 -21.43 12.78 10.12
CA TYR A 217 -21.63 13.38 8.79
C TYR A 217 -20.31 13.71 8.09
N SER A 218 -19.19 13.20 8.59
CA SER A 218 -17.88 13.43 7.95
C SER A 218 -17.70 12.57 6.72
N ASP A 219 -17.09 13.15 5.69
CA ASP A 219 -16.56 12.38 4.60
C ASP A 219 -15.44 11.49 5.10
N ARG A 220 -15.41 10.27 4.55
CA ARG A 220 -14.51 9.23 5.03
C ARG A 220 -13.88 8.48 3.87
N GLU A 221 -12.56 8.44 3.88
CA GLU A 221 -11.77 7.61 2.98
C GLU A 221 -11.04 6.52 3.75
N VAL A 222 -11.13 5.30 3.25
CA VAL A 222 -10.39 4.13 3.76
C VAL A 222 -9.40 3.72 2.69
N LEU A 223 -8.16 4.13 2.86
CA LEU A 223 -7.09 3.88 1.92
C LEU A 223 -6.32 2.62 2.29
N LEU A 224 -6.39 1.62 1.43
CA LEU A 224 -5.56 0.43 1.53
C LEU A 224 -4.22 0.66 0.84
N VAL A 225 -3.14 0.61 1.61
CA VAL A 225 -1.77 0.72 1.09
C VAL A 225 -1.26 -0.66 0.71
N LEU A 226 -0.81 -0.80 -0.52
CA LEU A 226 -0.25 -2.03 -1.10
C LEU A 226 1.14 -1.76 -1.67
N ASP A 227 1.99 -2.77 -1.62
CA ASP A 227 3.35 -2.75 -2.18
C ASP A 227 3.34 -3.37 -3.58
N ALA A 228 3.64 -2.58 -4.60
CA ALA A 228 3.65 -3.02 -6.00
C ALA A 228 4.67 -4.12 -6.27
N THR A 229 5.76 -4.19 -5.49
CA THR A 229 6.81 -5.21 -5.66
C THR A 229 6.30 -6.63 -5.40
N THR A 230 5.18 -6.77 -4.69
CA THR A 230 4.57 -8.06 -4.37
C THR A 230 3.70 -8.63 -5.49
N GLY A 231 3.45 -7.88 -6.58
CA GLY A 231 2.69 -8.34 -7.75
C GLY A 231 1.30 -8.87 -7.36
N GLN A 232 0.93 -10.05 -7.86
CA GLN A 232 -0.39 -10.67 -7.59
C GLN A 232 -0.68 -10.92 -6.10
N ASN A 233 0.33 -10.97 -5.24
CA ASN A 233 0.10 -11.04 -3.80
C ASN A 233 -0.57 -9.77 -3.25
N ALA A 234 -0.36 -8.60 -3.85
CA ALA A 234 -1.07 -7.37 -3.49
C ALA A 234 -2.58 -7.51 -3.72
N VAL A 235 -3.00 -8.15 -4.81
CA VAL A 235 -4.42 -8.43 -5.12
C VAL A 235 -5.03 -9.33 -4.04
N ASN A 236 -4.31 -10.38 -3.64
CA ASN A 236 -4.77 -11.28 -2.58
C ASN A 236 -4.89 -10.56 -1.23
N GLN A 237 -3.93 -9.70 -0.88
CA GLN A 237 -4.00 -8.86 0.31
C GLN A 237 -5.22 -7.94 0.26
N ALA A 238 -5.49 -7.31 -0.89
CA ALA A 238 -6.64 -6.45 -1.05
C ALA A 238 -7.96 -7.19 -0.82
N ARG A 239 -8.13 -8.39 -1.41
CA ARG A 239 -9.31 -9.25 -1.16
C ARG A 239 -9.51 -9.57 0.31
N GLU A 240 -8.42 -9.84 1.04
CA GLU A 240 -8.46 -10.12 2.48
C GLU A 240 -8.92 -8.90 3.29
N PHE A 241 -8.42 -7.70 2.93
CA PHE A 241 -8.84 -6.46 3.59
C PHE A 241 -10.27 -6.05 3.23
N MET A 242 -10.77 -6.34 2.02
CA MET A 242 -12.16 -6.08 1.63
C MET A 242 -13.17 -6.82 2.52
N ASN A 243 -12.79 -8.00 3.03
CA ASN A 243 -13.63 -8.72 4.00
C ASN A 243 -13.65 -8.05 5.38
N ALA A 244 -12.82 -7.05 5.58
CA ALA A 244 -12.49 -6.42 6.84
C ALA A 244 -13.02 -5.02 6.99
N ALA A 245 -12.91 -4.26 5.91
CA ALA A 245 -13.21 -2.85 5.89
C ALA A 245 -13.80 -2.48 4.53
N GLU A 246 -14.65 -1.48 4.52
CA GLU A 246 -15.14 -0.87 3.29
C GLU A 246 -14.03 0.03 2.73
N ILE A 247 -13.23 -0.52 1.80
CA ILE A 247 -12.11 0.18 1.19
C ILE A 247 -12.64 1.12 0.12
N THR A 248 -12.29 2.39 0.20
CA THR A 248 -12.72 3.41 -0.78
C THR A 248 -11.66 3.73 -1.82
N GLY A 249 -10.40 3.39 -1.54
CA GLY A 249 -9.30 3.63 -2.46
C GLY A 249 -8.03 2.85 -2.14
N ILE A 250 -7.19 2.72 -3.15
CA ILE A 250 -5.88 2.08 -3.06
C ILE A 250 -4.77 3.14 -3.16
N VAL A 251 -3.74 2.96 -2.35
CA VAL A 251 -2.44 3.61 -2.53
C VAL A 251 -1.43 2.53 -2.88
N LEU A 252 -0.87 2.60 -4.07
CA LEU A 252 0.14 1.64 -4.51
C LEU A 252 1.54 2.24 -4.38
N THR A 253 2.38 1.65 -3.54
CA THR A 253 3.74 2.13 -3.21
C THR A 253 4.82 1.37 -3.96
N LYS A 254 6.04 1.91 -3.97
CA LYS A 254 7.28 1.28 -4.49
C LYS A 254 7.22 0.92 -5.99
N LEU A 255 6.48 1.70 -6.78
CA LEU A 255 6.41 1.49 -8.23
C LEU A 255 7.76 1.70 -8.92
N ASP A 256 8.59 2.60 -8.41
CA ASP A 256 9.96 2.87 -8.86
C ASP A 256 10.92 1.68 -8.68
N GLY A 257 10.62 0.83 -7.72
CA GLY A 257 11.41 -0.36 -7.39
C GLY A 257 11.13 -1.58 -8.25
N THR A 258 10.04 -1.61 -9.05
CA THR A 258 9.53 -2.84 -9.65
C THR A 258 9.23 -2.74 -11.14
N ALA A 259 9.27 -3.90 -11.81
CA ALA A 259 8.74 -4.07 -13.17
C ALA A 259 7.30 -4.65 -13.18
N ARG A 260 6.59 -4.62 -12.06
CA ARG A 260 5.27 -5.25 -11.85
C ARG A 260 4.13 -4.24 -11.81
N GLY A 261 4.28 -3.10 -12.48
CA GLY A 261 3.24 -2.04 -12.51
C GLY A 261 1.90 -2.50 -13.10
N GLY A 262 1.87 -3.58 -13.89
CA GLY A 262 0.65 -4.19 -14.41
C GLY A 262 -0.37 -4.61 -13.33
N VAL A 263 0.08 -4.85 -12.09
CA VAL A 263 -0.81 -5.18 -10.97
C VAL A 263 -1.86 -4.11 -10.69
N VAL A 264 -1.62 -2.85 -11.03
CA VAL A 264 -2.59 -1.74 -10.92
C VAL A 264 -3.86 -2.06 -11.69
N LEU A 265 -3.70 -2.58 -12.93
CA LEU A 265 -4.83 -2.98 -13.79
C LEU A 265 -5.65 -4.09 -13.14
N THR A 266 -4.99 -5.10 -12.62
CA THR A 266 -5.65 -6.22 -11.93
C THR A 266 -6.44 -5.74 -10.71
N ILE A 267 -5.85 -4.90 -9.86
CA ILE A 267 -6.50 -4.36 -8.67
C ILE A 267 -7.78 -3.61 -9.06
N LYS A 268 -7.68 -2.67 -10.00
CA LYS A 268 -8.84 -1.88 -10.43
C LYS A 268 -9.91 -2.73 -11.09
N ASN A 269 -9.52 -3.61 -12.02
CA ASN A 269 -10.46 -4.39 -12.83
C ASN A 269 -11.14 -5.52 -12.03
N GLU A 270 -10.38 -6.29 -11.23
CA GLU A 270 -10.92 -7.45 -10.52
C GLU A 270 -11.57 -7.10 -9.18
N LEU A 271 -11.11 -6.05 -8.50
CA LEU A 271 -11.62 -5.67 -7.19
C LEU A 271 -12.60 -4.50 -7.24
N GLY A 272 -12.65 -3.77 -8.35
CA GLY A 272 -13.50 -2.59 -8.51
C GLY A 272 -13.11 -1.39 -7.63
N ILE A 273 -11.99 -1.47 -6.90
CA ILE A 273 -11.53 -0.40 -6.02
C ILE A 273 -10.66 0.57 -6.81
N PRO A 274 -10.94 1.89 -6.76
CA PRO A 274 -10.13 2.87 -7.46
C PRO A 274 -8.73 3.01 -6.85
N VAL A 275 -7.73 3.22 -7.72
CA VAL A 275 -6.41 3.68 -7.28
C VAL A 275 -6.48 5.20 -7.14
N LYS A 276 -6.10 5.71 -5.97
CA LYS A 276 -6.13 7.15 -5.65
C LYS A 276 -4.76 7.79 -5.71
N PHE A 277 -3.74 7.05 -5.25
CA PHE A 277 -2.36 7.52 -5.23
C PHE A 277 -1.39 6.42 -5.62
N ILE A 278 -0.24 6.86 -6.17
CA ILE A 278 0.92 6.02 -6.44
C ILE A 278 2.18 6.62 -5.79
N GLY A 279 2.98 5.75 -5.17
CA GLY A 279 4.30 6.08 -4.63
C GLY A 279 5.38 5.72 -5.63
N VAL A 280 6.16 6.73 -6.04
CA VAL A 280 7.16 6.64 -7.11
C VAL A 280 8.57 6.97 -6.63
N GLY A 281 8.81 6.91 -5.32
CA GLY A 281 10.09 7.18 -4.69
C GLY A 281 9.96 7.44 -3.19
N GLU A 282 11.07 7.84 -2.54
CA GLU A 282 11.14 8.00 -1.08
C GLU A 282 10.98 9.46 -0.60
N GLN A 283 11.09 10.45 -1.49
CA GLN A 283 10.97 11.86 -1.13
C GLN A 283 9.53 12.21 -0.70
N ILE A 284 9.39 13.29 0.05
CA ILE A 284 8.10 13.71 0.61
C ILE A 284 7.05 14.01 -0.46
N ASP A 285 7.49 14.42 -1.63
CA ASP A 285 6.67 14.77 -2.80
C ASP A 285 6.58 13.63 -3.85
N ASP A 286 7.02 12.40 -3.51
CA ASP A 286 6.96 11.22 -4.40
C ASP A 286 5.68 10.40 -4.23
N LEU A 287 4.68 10.91 -3.56
CA LEU A 287 3.31 10.40 -3.61
C LEU A 287 2.53 11.26 -4.60
N GLN A 288 2.06 10.63 -5.68
CA GLN A 288 1.36 11.33 -6.74
C GLN A 288 -0.12 10.93 -6.78
N PRO A 289 -1.06 11.86 -6.99
CA PRO A 289 -2.42 11.52 -7.34
C PRO A 289 -2.42 10.63 -8.59
N PHE A 290 -3.28 9.61 -8.58
CA PHE A 290 -3.37 8.69 -9.71
C PHE A 290 -4.02 9.37 -10.90
N ASN A 291 -3.38 9.26 -12.06
CA ASN A 291 -3.91 9.70 -13.33
C ASN A 291 -3.93 8.52 -14.31
N PRO A 292 -5.10 7.97 -14.64
CA PRO A 292 -5.24 6.80 -15.50
C PRO A 292 -4.54 6.93 -16.85
N ARG A 293 -4.68 8.09 -17.50
CA ARG A 293 -4.06 8.33 -18.81
C ARG A 293 -2.54 8.39 -18.71
N ALA A 294 -2.02 9.21 -17.81
CA ALA A 294 -0.57 9.32 -17.59
C ALA A 294 0.05 7.99 -17.18
N PHE A 295 -0.70 7.18 -16.43
CA PHE A 295 -0.25 5.86 -16.04
C PHE A 295 -0.20 4.90 -17.23
N ALA A 296 -1.25 4.86 -18.07
CA ALA A 296 -1.27 4.05 -19.30
C ALA A 296 -0.15 4.47 -20.26
N ASP A 297 0.03 5.77 -20.49
CA ASP A 297 1.13 6.28 -21.31
C ASP A 297 2.49 5.85 -20.73
N GLY A 298 2.67 6.00 -19.40
CA GLY A 298 3.90 5.59 -18.72
C GLY A 298 4.19 4.09 -18.76
N LEU A 299 3.19 3.24 -18.95
CA LEU A 299 3.38 1.79 -19.11
C LEU A 299 3.82 1.40 -20.53
N PHE A 300 3.33 2.08 -21.56
CA PHE A 300 3.44 1.64 -22.94
C PHE A 300 4.33 2.53 -23.83
N GLU A 301 4.62 3.79 -23.44
CA GLU A 301 5.46 4.66 -24.26
C GLU A 301 6.94 4.46 -24.00
N LYS A 302 7.73 4.19 -25.03
CA LYS A 302 9.18 4.37 -24.95
C LYS A 302 9.47 5.86 -24.85
N ILE A 303 10.02 6.30 -23.73
CA ILE A 303 10.60 7.63 -23.63
C ILE A 303 12.09 7.45 -23.87
N ASP A 304 12.60 7.96 -24.99
CA ASP A 304 14.02 8.12 -25.21
C ASP A 304 14.53 9.16 -24.21
N TYR A 305 15.02 8.69 -23.07
CA TYR A 305 15.78 9.55 -22.15
C TYR A 305 17.10 9.90 -22.84
N ASN A 306 17.29 11.16 -23.15
CA ASN A 306 18.63 11.66 -23.34
C ASN A 306 19.36 11.52 -22.01
N GLU A 307 20.57 10.96 -22.00
CA GLU A 307 21.45 10.80 -20.82
C GLU A 307 21.74 12.12 -20.09
N GLU A 308 21.30 13.26 -20.63
CA GLU A 308 21.39 14.57 -20.01
C GLU A 308 20.38 14.79 -18.89
N ASP A 309 19.22 14.10 -18.89
CA ASP A 309 18.19 14.21 -17.84
C ASP A 309 18.55 13.46 -16.55
N GLU A 310 19.49 12.50 -16.59
CA GLU A 310 20.01 11.82 -15.40
C GLU A 310 20.93 12.72 -14.56
N LYS A 311 21.54 13.76 -15.16
CA LYS A 311 22.51 14.61 -14.48
C LYS A 311 21.87 15.73 -13.66
N ASP A 312 20.64 16.10 -13.96
CA ASP A 312 19.91 17.16 -13.23
C ASP A 312 19.26 16.67 -11.93
N GLY A 313 19.25 15.36 -11.66
CA GLY A 313 18.74 14.76 -10.43
C GLY A 313 19.78 14.53 -9.33
N ILE A 314 21.08 14.59 -9.67
CA ILE A 314 22.18 14.42 -8.71
C ILE A 314 22.91 15.77 -8.64
N SER A 315 22.73 16.50 -7.53
CA SER A 315 23.51 17.71 -7.28
C SER A 315 24.99 17.31 -7.13
N GLN A 316 25.91 18.12 -7.68
CA GLN A 316 27.37 17.90 -7.61
C GLN A 316 27.92 17.82 -6.17
N GLU A 317 27.09 18.03 -5.16
CA GLU A 317 27.44 17.94 -3.74
C GLU A 317 27.34 16.50 -3.19
N ASP A 318 26.72 15.56 -3.93
CA ASP A 318 26.49 14.17 -3.48
C ASP A 318 27.58 13.18 -3.95
N VAL A 319 28.61 13.64 -4.66
CA VAL A 319 29.66 12.79 -5.20
C VAL A 319 31.01 13.12 -4.54
N ALA A 320 31.57 12.14 -3.85
CA ALA A 320 32.92 12.24 -3.32
C ALA A 320 33.96 12.28 -4.46
N PRO A 321 35.17 12.85 -4.24
CA PRO A 321 36.19 12.99 -5.28
C PRO A 321 36.69 11.69 -5.91
N ASP A 322 36.30 10.54 -5.36
CA ASP A 322 36.63 9.18 -5.85
C ASP A 322 35.47 8.51 -6.62
N GLY A 323 34.37 9.21 -6.89
CA GLY A 323 33.27 8.71 -7.70
C GLY A 323 32.28 7.77 -7.00
N GLN A 324 32.29 7.71 -5.66
CA GLN A 324 31.31 6.93 -4.88
C GLN A 324 30.17 7.81 -4.38
N ILE A 325 28.94 7.32 -4.49
CA ILE A 325 27.74 8.01 -3.98
C ILE A 325 27.71 7.97 -2.46
N ILE A 326 27.66 9.12 -1.82
CA ILE A 326 27.58 9.24 -0.37
C ILE A 326 26.15 8.94 0.08
N GLN A 327 25.93 7.77 0.68
CA GLN A 327 24.69 7.51 1.42
C GLN A 327 24.71 8.35 2.70
N ALA A 328 23.73 9.23 2.85
CA ALA A 328 23.55 10.06 4.03
C ALA A 328 23.21 9.20 5.26
N ALA A 329 24.24 8.79 6.00
CA ALA A 329 24.08 8.23 7.33
C ALA A 329 24.05 9.39 8.34
N GLY A 330 22.87 9.70 8.85
CA GLY A 330 22.70 10.64 9.96
C GLY A 330 23.23 10.06 11.25
N SER A 331 24.43 10.49 11.66
CA SER A 331 24.87 10.37 13.04
C SER A 331 25.64 11.65 13.42
N GLN A 332 24.99 12.46 14.24
CA GLN A 332 25.63 13.59 14.91
C GLN A 332 26.65 13.08 15.90
N GLN A 333 27.94 13.37 15.66
CA GLN A 333 28.94 13.31 16.70
C GLN A 333 28.98 14.66 17.40
N ILE A 334 28.74 14.63 18.72
CA ILE A 334 28.94 15.73 19.65
C ILE A 334 30.45 15.87 19.82
N GLY A 335 30.99 17.02 19.41
CA GLY A 335 32.41 17.35 19.63
C GLY A 335 32.68 17.68 21.09
N HIS A 336 33.66 17.01 21.65
CA HIS A 336 34.38 17.46 22.84
C HIS A 336 35.75 17.98 22.39
N THR A 337 35.99 19.23 22.73
CA THR A 337 37.26 19.89 22.63
C THR A 337 38.15 19.43 23.79
N ASP A 338 39.33 18.87 23.48
CA ASP A 338 40.39 18.71 24.44
C ASP A 338 41.61 19.50 24.02
N LYS A 339 42.10 20.24 24.98
CA LYS A 339 43.41 20.88 24.97
C LYS A 339 44.40 20.06 25.82
N ASP A 340 45.56 19.84 25.25
CA ASP A 340 46.92 19.77 25.79
C ASP A 340 47.17 19.16 27.20
N GLU A 341 48.04 18.19 27.32
CA GLU A 341 49.48 18.24 27.60
C GLU A 341 50.07 16.88 28.04
N GLN A 342 51.16 16.58 27.41
CA GLN A 342 52.44 15.92 27.77
C GLN A 342 52.60 14.98 28.99
N SER A 343 53.25 13.86 28.64
CA SER A 343 54.40 13.22 29.33
C SER A 343 54.14 12.27 30.51
N GLY A 344 54.86 11.15 30.44
CA GLY A 344 55.30 10.43 31.61
C GLY A 344 55.23 8.91 31.54
N LYS A 345 56.29 8.32 31.28
CA LYS A 345 56.75 6.94 31.36
C LYS A 345 56.35 6.15 32.62
N ASP A 346 56.35 4.85 32.39
CA ASP A 346 56.96 3.76 33.19
C ASP A 346 56.00 2.83 34.00
N GLU A 347 56.11 1.60 33.60
CA GLU A 347 56.40 0.38 34.40
C GLU A 347 55.29 -0.30 35.26
N ASP A 348 55.07 -1.51 34.85
CA ASP A 348 55.18 -2.76 35.61
C ASP A 348 54.09 -3.21 36.63
N LYS A 349 53.81 -4.49 36.43
CA LYS A 349 53.45 -5.60 37.33
C LYS A 349 51.99 -6.07 37.33
N LYS A 350 51.82 -7.20 36.71
CA LYS A 350 51.45 -8.53 37.26
C LYS A 350 50.65 -8.52 38.57
N GLU A 351 49.49 -9.13 38.54
CA GLU A 351 49.20 -10.26 39.43
C GLU A 351 47.98 -11.09 38.95
N GLU A 352 48.23 -12.39 38.97
CA GLU A 352 47.32 -13.47 38.74
C GLU A 352 46.40 -13.64 39.96
N GLY A 353 45.17 -14.09 39.71
CA GLY A 353 44.25 -14.55 40.75
C GLY A 353 43.23 -15.58 40.23
N LYS A 354 43.65 -16.83 40.15
CA LYS A 354 42.78 -18.00 40.07
C LYS A 354 41.92 -18.12 41.34
N VAL A 355 40.67 -18.64 41.19
CA VAL A 355 40.06 -19.69 42.00
C VAL A 355 38.74 -20.08 41.31
N LYS A 356 38.68 -21.27 40.72
CA LYS A 356 38.04 -22.57 41.03
C LYS A 356 36.50 -22.48 41.22
N ALA A 357 35.80 -23.08 40.29
CA ALA A 357 35.05 -24.31 40.19
C ALA A 357 34.55 -24.93 41.50
N ASP A 358 33.25 -25.13 41.58
CA ASP A 358 32.70 -26.37 42.14
C ASP A 358 31.36 -26.73 41.45
N ALA A 359 31.32 -27.96 41.02
CA ALA A 359 30.23 -28.71 40.51
C ALA A 359 29.46 -29.40 41.68
N ASP A 360 28.22 -29.71 41.45
CA ASP A 360 27.53 -30.96 41.78
C ASP A 360 26.01 -30.69 41.96
N ALA A 361 25.21 -31.36 41.35
CA ALA A 361 24.67 -32.68 41.25
C ALA A 361 23.15 -32.63 41.10
N ALA A 362 22.72 -33.28 40.07
CA ALA A 362 21.62 -34.24 39.95
C ALA A 362 20.30 -34.02 40.74
N ASP A 363 19.17 -34.05 40.09
CA ASP A 363 18.24 -35.17 40.33
C ASP A 363 17.29 -35.37 39.10
N GLU A 364 17.28 -36.62 38.65
CA GLU A 364 16.32 -37.22 37.73
C GLU A 364 15.02 -37.51 38.49
N SER A 365 13.87 -37.19 37.93
CA SER A 365 12.71 -38.10 37.98
C SER A 365 11.48 -37.48 37.25
N GLY A 366 10.91 -38.26 36.33
CA GLY A 366 9.52 -38.05 35.99
C GLY A 366 9.12 -38.13 34.52
N VAL A 367 9.58 -39.16 33.80
CA VAL A 367 8.85 -39.67 32.63
C VAL A 367 7.77 -40.63 33.13
N HIS A 368 6.50 -40.25 33.01
CA HIS A 368 5.37 -41.16 32.79
C HIS A 368 4.06 -40.36 32.63
N GLY A 369 3.36 -40.59 31.52
CA GLY A 369 1.95 -40.13 31.41
C GLY A 369 1.48 -39.58 30.08
N LEU A 370 1.82 -40.25 28.98
CA LEU A 370 1.14 -40.08 27.70
C LEU A 370 0.82 -41.49 27.17
N GLU A 371 -0.32 -42.02 27.60
CA GLU A 371 -1.09 -43.07 26.95
C GLU A 371 -2.38 -43.27 27.74
N GLN A 372 -3.51 -43.02 27.07
CA GLN A 372 -4.89 -43.41 27.38
C GLN A 372 -5.84 -42.21 27.37
N ARG A 373 -6.38 -41.95 26.22
CA ARG A 373 -7.78 -41.51 25.97
C ARG A 373 -8.10 -41.49 24.49
N GLU A 374 -7.96 -42.60 23.84
CA GLU A 374 -8.77 -43.00 22.69
C GLU A 374 -9.59 -44.20 23.15
N LYS A 375 -10.88 -43.99 23.31
CA LYS A 375 -12.02 -44.92 23.28
C LYS A 375 -13.09 -44.33 24.15
N ASP A 376 -14.13 -43.88 23.48
CA ASP A 376 -15.52 -43.85 23.93
C ASP A 376 -16.27 -42.71 23.18
N ILE A 377 -16.66 -42.96 21.97
CA ILE A 377 -17.84 -42.41 21.31
C ILE A 377 -18.29 -43.45 20.25
N GLU A 378 -18.99 -44.46 20.72
CA GLU A 378 -19.99 -45.18 19.96
C GLU A 378 -21.27 -45.20 20.81
N ASP A 379 -22.42 -45.04 20.11
CA ASP A 379 -23.78 -45.17 20.59
C ASP A 379 -24.48 -43.93 21.17
N ALA A 380 -25.26 -43.28 20.30
CA ALA A 380 -26.65 -42.85 20.63
C ALA A 380 -27.47 -42.50 19.38
N PRO A 381 -28.80 -42.68 19.39
CA PRO A 381 -29.58 -42.99 18.20
C PRO A 381 -30.25 -41.81 17.53
N SER A 382 -30.56 -42.03 16.26
CA SER A 382 -31.46 -41.24 15.41
C SER A 382 -32.87 -41.16 16.01
N ASP A 383 -33.40 -39.92 16.13
CA ASP A 383 -34.82 -39.55 15.93
C ASP A 383 -35.02 -38.08 16.28
N ALA A 384 -35.37 -37.25 15.27
CA ALA A 384 -36.33 -36.14 15.43
C ALA A 384 -36.46 -35.33 14.13
N GLU A 385 -37.51 -35.60 13.46
CA GLU A 385 -38.49 -34.74 12.73
C GLU A 385 -38.07 -33.36 12.21
N GLU A 386 -38.23 -33.21 10.87
CA GLU A 386 -38.31 -31.93 10.15
C GLU A 386 -39.59 -31.14 10.52
N PRO A 387 -39.57 -29.83 10.62
CA PRO A 387 -40.76 -29.01 10.57
C PRO A 387 -41.01 -28.41 9.18
N LYS A 388 -42.20 -28.62 8.75
CA LYS A 388 -42.86 -28.25 7.49
C LYS A 388 -42.87 -26.73 7.21
N LYS A 389 -42.51 -26.37 5.98
CA LYS A 389 -42.72 -25.05 5.38
C LYS A 389 -44.21 -24.70 5.26
N LYS A 390 -44.65 -23.61 5.87
CA LYS A 390 -45.91 -22.91 5.56
C LYS A 390 -45.69 -21.89 4.45
N LYS A 391 -46.39 -22.11 3.34
CA LYS A 391 -46.58 -21.14 2.28
C LYS A 391 -47.65 -20.12 2.69
N GLU A 392 -47.28 -18.85 2.77
CA GLU A 392 -48.27 -17.76 2.75
C GLU A 392 -48.22 -17.03 1.41
N LYS A 393 -49.37 -17.12 0.74
CA LYS A 393 -49.75 -16.33 -0.43
C LYS A 393 -50.14 -14.93 0.06
N LYS A 394 -49.57 -13.87 -0.48
CA LYS A 394 -50.16 -12.52 -0.46
C LYS A 394 -50.32 -11.98 -1.86
N ARG A 395 -51.54 -11.61 -2.06
CA ARG A 395 -52.32 -11.10 -3.17
C ARG A 395 -51.73 -9.84 -3.80
N PHE A 396 -51.77 -9.80 -5.11
CA PHE A 396 -51.74 -8.62 -5.99
C PHE A 396 -52.87 -7.63 -5.65
N GLY A 397 -52.52 -6.34 -5.56
CA GLY A 397 -53.44 -5.22 -5.58
C GLY A 397 -52.97 -4.17 -6.57
N PHE A 398 -53.57 -4.14 -7.72
CA PHE A 398 -53.50 -3.07 -8.72
C PHE A 398 -54.12 -1.80 -8.14
N PHE A 399 -53.44 -0.66 -8.24
CA PHE A 399 -54.11 0.64 -8.28
C PHE A 399 -53.44 1.54 -9.31
N ASN A 400 -54.22 1.80 -10.35
CA ASN A 400 -54.04 2.77 -11.40
C ASN A 400 -54.76 4.06 -11.00
N ARG A 401 -54.14 5.26 -11.17
CA ARG A 401 -54.79 6.54 -11.58
C ARG A 401 -53.74 7.67 -11.58
N HIS A 402 -53.53 8.12 -12.76
CA HIS A 402 -53.83 9.41 -13.36
C HIS A 402 -53.92 10.63 -12.40
N SER A 403 -52.99 11.56 -12.49
CA SER A 403 -53.07 12.95 -12.97
C SER A 403 -51.68 13.54 -13.04
#